data_975ac41ea45dfb3ffcce16ce8a7ec65d
#
_entry.id   975ac41ea45dfb3ffcce16ce8a7ec65d
#
_cell.length_a   1.000
_cell.length_b   1.000
_cell.length_c   1.000
_cell.angle_alpha   90.00
_cell.angle_beta   90.00
_cell.angle_gamma   90.00
#
_symmetry.space_group_name_H-M   'P 1'
#
loop_
_entity.id
_entity.type
_entity.pdbx_description
1 polymer ?
#
loop_
_entity_poly.entity_id
_entity_poly.type
_entity_poly.pdbx_seq_one_letter_code
_entity_poly.pdbx_strand_id
1 'polypeptide(L)'
;MTEYPSHNWRDYELIDCGDGLKLERFGRFTMIRPEPKAIWAKSMSDAEWQKLAHTRFSPGAGFGKAGKEDSGTWDRLKKMEDQWHILYPGLQKGLEFDLRLGLTSFKHVGVFPEQAPNWEFIYARTAELASKAKAAGQNPPRVLNLFAYTGAASLAAKAAGADVTHLDSVRQVV
;
A
#
# COMPACT_ATOMS: atom_id res chain seq x y z
N MET A 1 -18.95 -10.51 -6.96
CA MET A 1 -18.64 -9.15 -6.48
C MET A 1 -17.35 -9.31 -5.70
N THR A 2 -16.26 -8.71 -6.15
CA THR A 2 -14.97 -8.83 -5.45
C THR A 2 -15.05 -7.92 -4.23
N GLU A 3 -15.13 -8.51 -3.02
CA GLU A 3 -15.04 -7.74 -1.79
C GLU A 3 -13.65 -7.10 -1.73
N TYR A 4 -13.60 -5.80 -1.63
CA TYR A 4 -12.34 -5.09 -1.44
C TYR A 4 -11.85 -5.34 -0.01
N PRO A 5 -10.61 -5.82 0.20
CA PRO A 5 -10.05 -6.08 1.52
C PRO A 5 -10.08 -4.86 2.45
N SER A 6 -10.22 -3.66 1.90
CA SER A 6 -10.27 -2.41 2.65
C SER A 6 -11.34 -2.37 3.76
N HIS A 7 -12.47 -3.04 3.59
CA HIS A 7 -13.52 -3.07 4.63
C HIS A 7 -13.11 -3.80 5.92
N ASN A 8 -12.14 -4.72 5.83
CA ASN A 8 -11.64 -5.48 6.97
C ASN A 8 -10.24 -5.04 7.41
N TRP A 9 -9.60 -4.14 6.66
CA TRP A 9 -8.27 -3.67 6.97
C TRP A 9 -8.31 -2.50 7.95
N ARG A 10 -8.23 -2.80 9.23
CA ARG A 10 -8.33 -1.79 10.31
C ARG A 10 -7.29 -0.67 10.23
N ASP A 11 -6.11 -0.97 9.70
CA ASP A 11 -5.01 -0.01 9.59
C ASP A 11 -5.03 0.81 8.31
N TYR A 12 -6.00 0.59 7.41
CA TYR A 12 -6.18 1.41 6.23
C TYR A 12 -7.63 1.83 6.05
N GLU A 13 -7.82 3.09 5.65
CA GLU A 13 -9.12 3.63 5.29
C GLU A 13 -8.97 4.78 4.30
N LEU A 14 -9.72 4.75 3.20
CA LEU A 14 -9.98 5.90 2.37
C LEU A 14 -11.17 6.65 2.99
N ILE A 15 -10.89 7.75 3.68
CA ILE A 15 -11.90 8.52 4.43
C ILE A 15 -12.75 9.35 3.49
N ASP A 16 -12.12 10.05 2.54
CA ASP A 16 -12.78 10.90 1.55
C ASP A 16 -11.86 11.13 0.34
N CYS A 17 -12.41 11.44 -0.81
CA CYS A 17 -11.65 11.87 -2.00
C CYS A 17 -12.47 12.79 -2.89
N GLY A 18 -11.78 13.68 -3.57
CA GLY A 18 -12.37 14.65 -4.51
C GLY A 18 -11.44 15.84 -4.72
N ASP A 19 -11.80 16.71 -5.66
CA ASP A 19 -11.04 17.92 -6.02
C ASP A 19 -9.54 17.62 -6.29
N GLY A 20 -9.23 16.47 -6.89
CA GLY A 20 -7.87 16.05 -7.20
C GLY A 20 -7.04 15.55 -6.00
N LEU A 21 -7.69 15.30 -4.87
CA LEU A 21 -7.05 14.90 -3.61
C LEU A 21 -7.74 13.67 -3.00
N LYS A 22 -7.05 13.03 -2.04
CA LYS A 22 -7.60 11.99 -1.18
C LYS A 22 -7.11 12.15 0.25
N LEU A 23 -8.01 11.85 1.18
CA LEU A 23 -7.79 11.80 2.61
C LEU A 23 -7.78 10.33 3.04
N GLU A 24 -6.64 9.83 3.45
CA GLU A 24 -6.43 8.41 3.81
C GLU A 24 -5.85 8.28 5.19
N ARG A 25 -6.24 7.23 5.89
CA ARG A 25 -5.64 6.83 7.16
C ARG A 25 -4.77 5.57 6.97
N PHE A 26 -3.57 5.62 7.51
CA PHE A 26 -2.62 4.50 7.58
C PHE A 26 -2.19 4.28 9.03
N GLY A 27 -2.73 3.25 9.68
CA GLY A 27 -2.61 3.04 11.11
C GLY A 27 -3.22 4.21 11.88
N ARG A 28 -2.40 4.90 12.65
CA ARG A 28 -2.83 6.07 13.46
C ARG A 28 -2.70 7.42 12.73
N PHE A 29 -2.13 7.46 11.53
CA PHE A 29 -1.87 8.71 10.83
C PHE A 29 -2.78 8.89 9.61
N THR A 30 -3.38 10.08 9.52
CA THR A 30 -4.22 10.49 8.40
C THR A 30 -3.48 11.51 7.56
N MET A 31 -3.55 11.39 6.24
CA MET A 31 -2.81 12.22 5.32
C MET A 31 -3.61 12.66 4.11
N ILE A 32 -3.30 13.85 3.61
CA ILE A 32 -3.84 14.40 2.37
C ILE A 32 -2.81 14.20 1.27
N ARG A 33 -3.20 13.54 0.19
CA ARG A 33 -2.33 13.28 -0.96
C ARG A 33 -3.00 13.64 -2.28
N PRO A 34 -2.24 14.00 -3.33
CA PRO A 34 -2.77 14.17 -4.67
C PRO A 34 -3.37 12.87 -5.23
N GLU A 35 -4.58 12.98 -5.79
CA GLU A 35 -5.25 11.95 -6.58
C GLU A 35 -5.92 12.60 -7.79
N PRO A 36 -5.18 12.83 -8.89
CA PRO A 36 -5.70 13.57 -10.04
C PRO A 36 -6.94 12.95 -10.70
N LYS A 37 -7.21 11.68 -10.43
CA LYS A 37 -8.38 10.98 -10.96
C LYS A 37 -9.66 11.27 -10.18
N ALA A 38 -9.57 11.81 -8.97
CA ALA A 38 -10.70 12.19 -8.14
C ALA A 38 -11.24 13.57 -8.57
N ILE A 39 -11.91 13.62 -9.72
CA ILE A 39 -12.41 14.85 -10.36
C ILE A 39 -13.75 15.36 -9.81
N TRP A 40 -14.41 14.60 -8.95
CA TRP A 40 -15.63 14.95 -8.26
C TRP A 40 -15.35 15.82 -7.02
N ALA A 41 -16.40 16.45 -6.49
CA ALA A 41 -16.28 17.22 -5.26
C ALA A 41 -16.08 16.32 -4.04
N LYS A 42 -15.31 16.79 -3.05
CA LYS A 42 -15.18 16.13 -1.75
C LYS A 42 -16.52 16.07 -1.03
N SER A 43 -16.73 15.01 -0.24
CA SER A 43 -17.91 14.87 0.62
C SER A 43 -17.80 15.69 1.90
N MET A 44 -16.57 15.91 2.36
CA MET A 44 -16.25 16.64 3.58
C MET A 44 -15.69 18.04 3.25
N SER A 45 -15.88 18.99 4.16
CA SER A 45 -15.28 20.32 4.05
C SER A 45 -13.77 20.33 4.23
N ASP A 46 -13.10 21.37 3.73
CA ASP A 46 -11.66 21.58 3.94
C ASP A 46 -11.30 21.66 5.43
N ALA A 47 -12.14 22.25 6.24
CA ALA A 47 -11.93 22.37 7.68
C ALA A 47 -11.92 20.99 8.37
N GLU A 48 -12.82 20.09 7.98
CA GLU A 48 -12.85 18.73 8.48
C GLU A 48 -11.61 17.94 8.05
N TRP A 49 -11.19 18.07 6.79
CA TRP A 49 -9.95 17.46 6.31
C TRP A 49 -8.74 17.93 7.11
N GLN A 50 -8.60 19.25 7.32
CA GLN A 50 -7.50 19.82 8.11
C GLN A 50 -7.52 19.34 9.57
N LYS A 51 -8.72 19.22 10.15
CA LYS A 51 -8.89 18.70 11.52
C LYS A 51 -8.44 17.23 11.65
N LEU A 52 -8.68 16.39 10.65
CA LEU A 52 -8.31 14.97 10.65
C LEU A 52 -6.85 14.75 10.28
N ALA A 53 -6.32 15.46 9.30
CA ALA A 53 -5.00 15.22 8.75
C ALA A 53 -3.86 15.47 9.75
N HIS A 54 -2.87 14.60 9.71
CA HIS A 54 -1.57 14.73 10.39
C HIS A 54 -0.53 15.35 9.48
N THR A 55 -0.64 15.09 8.17
CA THR A 55 0.27 15.63 7.17
C THR A 55 -0.42 15.81 5.83
N ARG A 56 0.15 16.68 5.00
CA ARG A 56 -0.27 16.92 3.62
C ARG A 56 0.93 16.83 2.71
N PHE A 57 0.80 16.18 1.57
CA PHE A 57 1.80 16.21 0.52
C PHE A 57 1.64 17.44 -0.36
N SER A 58 2.70 18.23 -0.48
CA SER A 58 2.79 19.39 -1.36
C SER A 58 3.62 19.03 -2.59
N PRO A 59 3.00 18.99 -3.79
CA PRO A 59 3.72 18.69 -5.03
C PRO A 59 4.86 19.66 -5.30
N GLY A 60 6.01 19.13 -5.70
CA GLY A 60 7.15 19.93 -6.11
C GLY A 60 6.99 20.56 -7.50
N ALA A 61 7.85 21.48 -7.88
CA ALA A 61 7.82 22.20 -9.16
C ALA A 61 7.90 21.30 -10.42
N GLY A 62 8.32 20.05 -10.27
CA GLY A 62 8.38 19.05 -11.33
C GLY A 62 7.27 18.02 -11.29
N PHE A 63 6.34 18.11 -10.34
CA PHE A 63 5.28 17.12 -10.18
C PHE A 63 4.49 16.91 -11.48
N GLY A 64 4.26 15.66 -11.85
CA GLY A 64 3.62 15.28 -13.11
C GLY A 64 4.54 15.29 -14.34
N LYS A 65 5.83 15.67 -14.21
CA LYS A 65 6.80 15.63 -15.31
C LYS A 65 7.65 14.36 -15.21
N ALA A 66 8.16 13.88 -16.36
CA ALA A 66 8.97 12.68 -16.46
C ALA A 66 10.12 12.65 -15.42
N GLY A 67 10.20 11.57 -14.64
CA GLY A 67 11.19 11.37 -13.57
C GLY A 67 10.95 12.17 -12.29
N LYS A 68 9.86 12.95 -12.20
CA LYS A 68 9.45 13.74 -11.03
C LYS A 68 7.95 13.68 -10.77
N GLU A 69 7.28 12.69 -11.33
CA GLU A 69 5.81 12.58 -11.36
C GLU A 69 5.18 12.66 -9.98
N ASP A 70 5.87 12.12 -8.98
CA ASP A 70 5.38 11.99 -7.61
C ASP A 70 6.22 12.76 -6.59
N SER A 71 7.15 13.62 -7.03
CA SER A 71 8.07 14.32 -6.15
C SER A 71 7.44 15.54 -5.46
N GLY A 72 7.84 15.78 -4.21
CA GLY A 72 7.36 16.90 -3.41
C GLY A 72 7.84 16.83 -1.96
N THR A 73 7.10 17.47 -1.08
CA THR A 73 7.40 17.54 0.36
C THR A 73 6.16 17.22 1.19
N TRP A 74 6.39 16.82 2.44
CA TRP A 74 5.34 16.56 3.41
C TRP A 74 5.27 17.70 4.43
N ASP A 75 4.16 18.42 4.42
CA ASP A 75 3.88 19.45 5.41
C ASP A 75 3.23 18.81 6.63
N ARG A 76 3.87 18.93 7.81
CA ARG A 76 3.35 18.38 9.06
C ARG A 76 2.32 19.31 9.65
N LEU A 77 1.10 18.84 9.80
CA LEU A 77 -0.02 19.54 10.42
C LEU A 77 -0.15 19.21 11.90
N LYS A 78 0.28 18.00 12.29
CA LYS A 78 0.31 17.51 13.66
C LYS A 78 1.59 16.73 13.92
N LYS A 79 1.86 16.45 15.21
CA LYS A 79 2.97 15.59 15.60
C LYS A 79 2.78 14.19 15.05
N MET A 80 3.77 13.70 14.31
CA MET A 80 3.81 12.33 13.78
C MET A 80 5.26 11.88 13.59
N GLU A 81 5.44 10.57 13.51
CA GLU A 81 6.71 9.93 13.22
C GLU A 81 6.99 9.95 11.70
N ASP A 82 8.27 9.88 11.33
CA ASP A 82 8.69 9.76 9.93
C ASP A 82 8.44 8.36 9.37
N GLN A 83 8.45 7.35 10.24
CA GLN A 83 8.21 5.96 9.91
C GLN A 83 7.30 5.32 10.95
N TRP A 84 6.42 4.44 10.49
CA TRP A 84 5.50 3.68 11.35
C TRP A 84 5.15 2.36 10.70
N HIS A 85 4.48 1.49 11.45
CA HIS A 85 4.05 0.18 10.95
C HIS A 85 2.54 0.10 10.84
N ILE A 86 2.07 -0.69 9.86
CA ILE A 86 0.68 -1.10 9.72
C ILE A 86 0.62 -2.60 9.48
N LEU A 87 -0.43 -3.24 10.01
CA LEU A 87 -0.68 -4.65 9.81
C LEU A 87 -1.67 -4.86 8.67
N TYR A 88 -1.34 -5.75 7.73
CA TYR A 88 -2.32 -6.31 6.79
C TYR A 88 -2.79 -7.67 7.33
N PRO A 89 -4.05 -7.80 7.77
CA PRO A 89 -4.52 -9.03 8.41
C PRO A 89 -4.95 -10.12 7.43
N GLY A 90 -5.06 -9.79 6.12
CA GLY A 90 -5.62 -10.69 5.10
C GLY A 90 -7.04 -11.17 5.38
N LEU A 91 -7.70 -11.71 4.37
CA LEU A 91 -9.00 -12.38 4.49
C LEU A 91 -8.82 -13.90 4.71
N GLN A 92 -7.67 -14.43 4.30
CA GLN A 92 -7.36 -15.85 4.36
C GLN A 92 -6.48 -16.15 5.56
N LYS A 93 -6.79 -17.24 6.26
CA LYS A 93 -5.98 -17.70 7.40
C LYS A 93 -4.53 -17.95 6.99
N GLY A 94 -3.61 -17.25 7.65
CA GLY A 94 -2.17 -17.32 7.37
C GLY A 94 -1.65 -16.24 6.43
N LEU A 95 -2.51 -15.44 5.85
CA LEU A 95 -2.12 -14.22 5.13
C LEU A 95 -2.12 -13.05 6.10
N GLU A 96 -1.00 -12.81 6.72
CA GLU A 96 -0.78 -11.67 7.60
C GLU A 96 0.66 -11.19 7.46
N PHE A 97 0.86 -9.88 7.34
CA PHE A 97 2.18 -9.29 7.33
C PHE A 97 2.17 -7.82 7.78
N ASP A 98 3.28 -7.42 8.33
CA ASP A 98 3.55 -6.04 8.76
C ASP A 98 4.23 -5.27 7.62
N LEU A 99 3.84 -4.01 7.43
CA LEU A 99 4.42 -3.09 6.46
C LEU A 99 4.96 -1.85 7.18
N ARG A 100 6.25 -1.58 6.99
CA ARG A 100 6.85 -0.31 7.42
C ARG A 100 6.58 0.77 6.38
N LEU A 101 5.89 1.81 6.81
CA LEU A 101 5.60 3.00 6.00
C LEU A 101 6.50 4.17 6.39
N GLY A 102 6.65 5.13 5.49
CA GLY A 102 7.46 6.31 5.77
C GLY A 102 7.16 7.49 4.87
N LEU A 103 7.40 8.69 5.39
CA LEU A 103 7.38 9.91 4.61
C LEU A 103 8.70 10.06 3.86
N THR A 104 8.65 10.18 2.55
CA THR A 104 9.80 10.33 1.66
C THR A 104 9.64 11.59 0.81
N SER A 105 10.54 11.84 -0.12
CA SER A 105 10.38 12.91 -1.12
C SER A 105 9.30 12.63 -2.17
N PHE A 106 8.57 11.54 -2.03
CA PHE A 106 7.49 11.13 -2.93
C PHE A 106 6.14 11.15 -2.20
N LYS A 107 5.04 11.24 -2.95
CA LYS A 107 3.67 11.17 -2.40
C LYS A 107 3.30 9.78 -1.86
N HIS A 108 4.05 8.74 -2.21
CA HIS A 108 3.83 7.37 -1.77
C HIS A 108 4.51 7.11 -0.43
N VAL A 109 3.84 6.32 0.42
CA VAL A 109 4.28 6.06 1.80
C VAL A 109 4.78 4.63 2.03
N GLY A 110 4.91 3.84 0.98
CA GLY A 110 5.41 2.46 1.08
C GLY A 110 4.36 1.38 0.84
N VAL A 111 3.11 1.75 0.55
CA VAL A 111 2.05 0.79 0.23
C VAL A 111 1.08 1.35 -0.80
N PHE A 112 0.54 0.46 -1.62
CA PHE A 112 -0.57 0.69 -2.53
C PHE A 112 -1.76 -0.16 -2.07
N PRO A 113 -2.68 0.40 -1.27
CA PRO A 113 -3.79 -0.35 -0.69
C PRO A 113 -4.70 -1.02 -1.72
N GLU A 114 -4.81 -0.42 -2.90
CA GLU A 114 -5.56 -0.97 -4.03
C GLU A 114 -5.01 -2.31 -4.55
N GLN A 115 -3.79 -2.69 -4.15
CA GLN A 115 -3.20 -3.99 -4.48
C GLN A 115 -3.62 -5.12 -3.53
N ALA A 116 -4.32 -4.81 -2.47
CA ALA A 116 -4.74 -5.83 -1.49
C ALA A 116 -5.51 -7.02 -2.12
N PRO A 117 -6.45 -6.84 -3.07
CA PRO A 117 -7.08 -7.96 -3.77
C PRO A 117 -6.08 -8.84 -4.52
N ASN A 118 -5.01 -8.26 -5.05
CA ASN A 118 -3.96 -9.03 -5.72
C ASN A 118 -3.14 -9.85 -4.72
N TRP A 119 -2.90 -9.34 -3.51
CA TRP A 119 -2.21 -10.11 -2.46
C TRP A 119 -3.03 -11.33 -2.03
N GLU A 120 -4.35 -11.17 -1.90
CA GLU A 120 -5.27 -12.28 -1.63
C GLU A 120 -5.22 -13.34 -2.74
N PHE A 121 -5.28 -12.90 -4.00
CA PHE A 121 -5.19 -13.79 -5.15
C PHE A 121 -3.85 -14.54 -5.19
N ILE A 122 -2.73 -13.82 -4.99
CA ILE A 122 -1.37 -14.39 -4.97
C ILE A 122 -1.28 -15.45 -3.88
N TYR A 123 -1.75 -15.12 -2.67
CA TYR A 123 -1.73 -16.05 -1.54
C TYR A 123 -2.53 -17.31 -1.85
N ALA A 124 -3.79 -17.18 -2.25
CA ALA A 124 -4.68 -18.31 -2.53
C ALA A 124 -4.09 -19.23 -3.61
N ARG A 125 -3.63 -18.65 -4.71
CA ARG A 125 -3.08 -19.40 -5.82
C ARG A 125 -1.78 -20.11 -5.46
N THR A 126 -0.91 -19.42 -4.72
CA THR A 126 0.37 -19.97 -4.28
C THR A 126 0.16 -21.08 -3.25
N ALA A 127 -0.76 -20.93 -2.31
CA ALA A 127 -1.07 -21.95 -1.30
C ALA A 127 -1.61 -23.25 -1.94
N GLU A 128 -2.46 -23.12 -2.97
CA GLU A 128 -2.93 -24.27 -3.76
C GLU A 128 -1.75 -25.02 -4.40
N LEU A 129 -0.84 -24.30 -5.05
CA LEU A 129 0.34 -24.88 -5.71
C LEU A 129 1.30 -25.51 -4.70
N ALA A 130 1.54 -24.84 -3.56
CA ALA A 130 2.40 -25.35 -2.49
C ALA A 130 1.84 -26.64 -1.88
N SER A 131 0.52 -26.72 -1.67
CA SER A 131 -0.15 -27.93 -1.19
C SER A 131 0.00 -29.09 -2.17
N LYS A 132 -0.20 -28.86 -3.47
CA LYS A 132 -0.02 -29.88 -4.53
C LYS A 132 1.43 -30.37 -4.60
N ALA A 133 2.41 -29.47 -4.57
CA ALA A 133 3.82 -29.79 -4.58
C ALA A 133 4.21 -30.65 -3.36
N LYS A 134 3.76 -30.26 -2.17
CA LYS A 134 3.99 -31.00 -0.94
C LYS A 134 3.40 -32.43 -1.00
N ALA A 135 2.18 -32.57 -1.50
CA ALA A 135 1.53 -33.88 -1.64
C ALA A 135 2.25 -34.78 -2.65
N ALA A 136 2.91 -34.20 -3.65
CA ALA A 136 3.70 -34.91 -4.66
C ALA A 136 5.18 -35.12 -4.26
N GLY A 137 5.60 -34.69 -3.06
CA GLY A 137 7.00 -34.74 -2.62
C GLY A 137 7.95 -33.84 -3.43
N GLN A 138 7.39 -32.78 -4.04
CA GLN A 138 8.13 -31.83 -4.86
C GLN A 138 8.55 -30.57 -4.06
N ASN A 139 9.50 -29.84 -4.63
CA ASN A 139 9.92 -28.55 -4.07
C ASN A 139 8.78 -27.52 -4.07
N PRO A 140 8.80 -26.51 -3.16
CA PRO A 140 7.86 -25.42 -3.15
C PRO A 140 7.78 -24.69 -4.50
N PRO A 141 6.63 -24.09 -4.85
CA PRO A 141 6.52 -23.28 -6.05
C PRO A 141 7.48 -22.08 -5.97
N ARG A 142 8.11 -21.75 -7.09
CA ARG A 142 9.00 -20.59 -7.21
C ARG A 142 8.22 -19.41 -7.78
N VAL A 143 8.29 -18.27 -7.11
CA VAL A 143 7.62 -17.02 -7.50
C VAL A 143 8.66 -15.94 -7.74
N LEU A 144 8.61 -15.32 -8.93
CA LEU A 144 9.39 -14.14 -9.26
C LEU A 144 8.46 -12.92 -9.23
N ASN A 145 8.72 -11.99 -8.32
CA ASN A 145 8.04 -10.71 -8.26
C ASN A 145 8.91 -9.64 -8.90
N LEU A 146 8.52 -9.17 -10.08
CA LEU A 146 9.13 -8.05 -10.80
C LEU A 146 8.40 -6.76 -10.44
N PHE A 147 9.13 -5.64 -10.35
CA PHE A 147 8.59 -4.35 -9.90
C PHE A 147 8.03 -4.45 -8.48
N ALA A 148 8.80 -5.09 -7.62
CA ALA A 148 8.32 -5.66 -6.37
C ALA A 148 8.03 -4.61 -5.29
N TYR A 149 8.49 -3.37 -5.47
CA TYR A 149 8.30 -2.25 -4.57
C TYR A 149 8.73 -2.62 -3.14
N THR A 150 7.92 -2.31 -2.12
CA THR A 150 8.19 -2.64 -0.71
C THR A 150 7.87 -4.08 -0.32
N GLY A 151 7.38 -4.91 -1.27
CA GLY A 151 7.33 -6.35 -1.13
C GLY A 151 6.02 -6.98 -0.69
N ALA A 152 4.90 -6.26 -0.55
CA ALA A 152 3.66 -6.86 -0.08
C ALA A 152 3.22 -8.11 -0.88
N ALA A 153 3.33 -8.08 -2.22
CA ALA A 153 3.06 -9.26 -3.06
C ALA A 153 4.04 -10.41 -2.81
N SER A 154 5.32 -10.10 -2.55
CA SER A 154 6.33 -11.10 -2.18
C SER A 154 6.03 -11.73 -0.83
N LEU A 155 5.61 -10.92 0.15
CA LEU A 155 5.21 -11.39 1.48
C LEU A 155 3.99 -12.31 1.39
N ALA A 156 2.98 -11.97 0.57
CA ALA A 156 1.81 -12.81 0.34
C ALA A 156 2.20 -14.18 -0.26
N ALA A 157 3.06 -14.20 -1.29
CA ALA A 157 3.55 -15.45 -1.86
C ALA A 157 4.39 -16.28 -0.87
N LYS A 158 5.22 -15.60 -0.07
CA LYS A 158 6.05 -16.26 0.96
C LYS A 158 5.21 -16.86 2.07
N ALA A 159 4.21 -16.14 2.57
CA ALA A 159 3.27 -16.64 3.57
C ALA A 159 2.50 -17.88 3.09
N ALA A 160 2.26 -18.00 1.78
CA ALA A 160 1.65 -19.16 1.14
C ALA A 160 2.60 -20.34 0.92
N GLY A 161 3.89 -20.23 1.29
CA GLY A 161 4.86 -21.32 1.22
C GLY A 161 5.70 -21.36 -0.06
N ALA A 162 5.78 -20.27 -0.82
CA ALA A 162 6.64 -20.18 -2.01
C ALA A 162 8.12 -19.92 -1.66
N ASP A 163 8.99 -20.32 -2.58
CA ASP A 163 10.34 -19.77 -2.72
C ASP A 163 10.25 -18.51 -3.59
N VAL A 164 10.57 -17.34 -3.02
CA VAL A 164 10.28 -16.05 -3.65
C VAL A 164 11.57 -15.31 -4.01
N THR A 165 11.65 -14.87 -5.28
CA THR A 165 12.65 -13.90 -5.73
C THR A 165 11.96 -12.53 -5.87
N HIS A 166 12.47 -11.56 -5.10
CA HIS A 166 11.98 -10.19 -5.07
C HIS A 166 12.96 -9.29 -5.84
N LEU A 167 12.48 -8.58 -6.87
CA LEU A 167 13.29 -7.73 -7.72
C LEU A 167 12.62 -6.39 -7.99
N ASP A 168 13.33 -5.30 -7.70
CA ASP A 168 12.96 -3.94 -8.09
C ASP A 168 14.18 -3.18 -8.61
N SER A 169 13.95 -2.21 -9.50
CA SER A 169 15.00 -1.35 -10.05
C SER A 169 15.39 -0.20 -9.10
N VAL A 170 14.53 0.10 -8.13
CA VAL A 170 14.73 1.19 -7.17
C VAL A 170 15.32 0.65 -5.88
N ARG A 171 16.62 0.77 -5.70
CA ARG A 171 17.37 0.27 -4.54
C ARG A 171 16.80 0.70 -3.17
N GLN A 172 16.14 1.85 -3.12
CA GLN A 172 15.64 2.42 -1.86
C GLN A 172 14.34 1.78 -1.36
N VAL A 173 13.66 0.99 -2.20
CA VAL A 173 12.38 0.33 -1.85
C VAL A 173 12.53 -1.17 -1.60
N VAL A 174 13.72 -1.72 -1.81
CA VAL A 174 14.08 -3.14 -1.60
C VAL A 174 14.78 -3.31 -0.26
#